data_08acb6beddad0d56e415f5ab27cbbdbf
#
_entry.id   08acb6beddad0d56e415f5ab27cbbdbf
#
_cell.length_a   1.000
_cell.length_b   1.000
_cell.length_c   1.000
_cell.angle_alpha   90.00
_cell.angle_beta   90.00
_cell.angle_gamma   90.00
#
_symmetry.space_group_name_H-M   'P 1'
#
loop_
_entity.id
_entity.type
_entity.pdbx_description
1 polymer ?
#
loop_
_entity_poly.entity_id
_entity_poly.type
_entity_poly.pdbx_seq_one_letter_code
_entity_poly.pdbx_strand_id
1 'polypeptide(L)' 'MSSRDIEKHYSNEEFASKLRRLADCVEAGENFRITIAGEAIYVPDGAKFTIEHEREDGSHEIEFQIKWED' A
#
# COMPACT_ATOMS: atom_id res chain seq x y z
N MET A 1 19.52 -11.84 -1.08
CA MET A 1 18.25 -11.12 -1.15
C MET A 1 18.48 -9.62 -1.10
N SER A 2 17.79 -8.89 -1.91
CA SER A 2 17.89 -7.45 -1.90
C SER A 2 16.73 -6.87 -1.10
N SER A 3 16.96 -5.77 -0.42
CA SER A 3 15.89 -5.03 0.24
C SER A 3 15.58 -3.80 -0.57
N ARG A 4 14.36 -3.32 -0.44
CA ARG A 4 13.89 -2.16 -1.15
C ARG A 4 12.99 -1.33 -0.24
N ASP A 5 13.29 -0.05 -0.16
CA ASP A 5 12.48 0.89 0.61
C ASP A 5 12.33 2.14 -0.23
N ILE A 6 11.20 2.27 -0.89
CA ILE A 6 10.96 3.32 -1.86
C ILE A 6 9.64 4.01 -1.56
N GLU A 7 9.67 5.33 -1.60
CA GLU A 7 8.50 6.17 -1.44
C GLU A 7 8.25 6.91 -2.74
N LYS A 8 7.01 6.94 -3.19
CA LYS A 8 6.63 7.66 -4.38
C LYS A 8 5.46 8.60 -4.09
N HIS A 9 5.54 9.81 -4.62
CA HIS A 9 4.50 10.81 -4.48
C HIS A 9 3.50 10.72 -5.63
N TYR A 10 2.23 10.88 -5.30
CA TYR A 10 1.13 10.80 -6.27
C TYR A 10 0.24 12.03 -6.17
N SER A 11 -0.42 12.35 -7.27
CA SER A 11 -1.48 13.35 -7.24
C SER A 11 -2.68 12.78 -6.46
N ASN A 12 -3.59 13.65 -6.04
CA ASN A 12 -4.80 13.21 -5.34
C ASN A 12 -5.59 12.20 -6.18
N GLU A 13 -5.71 12.45 -7.48
CA GLU A 13 -6.45 11.56 -8.38
C GLU A 13 -5.82 10.19 -8.50
N GLU A 14 -4.49 10.16 -8.68
CA GLU A 14 -3.76 8.91 -8.79
C GLU A 14 -3.83 8.11 -7.48
N PHE A 15 -3.65 8.79 -6.35
CA PHE A 15 -3.70 8.16 -5.05
C PHE A 15 -5.09 7.57 -4.79
N ALA A 16 -6.14 8.35 -5.03
CA ALA A 16 -7.52 7.89 -4.86
C ALA A 16 -7.83 6.68 -5.75
N SER A 17 -7.36 6.72 -7.00
CA SER A 17 -7.58 5.61 -7.94
C SER A 17 -6.95 4.30 -7.43
N LYS A 18 -5.72 4.39 -6.89
CA LYS A 18 -5.04 3.22 -6.34
C LYS A 18 -5.76 2.68 -5.11
N LEU A 19 -6.26 3.57 -4.25
CA LEU A 19 -7.02 3.16 -3.07
C LEU A 19 -8.32 2.45 -3.44
N ARG A 20 -9.02 2.93 -4.47
CA ARG A 20 -10.26 2.30 -4.93
C ARG A 20 -10.01 0.89 -5.46
N ARG A 21 -8.94 0.72 -6.25
CA ARG A 21 -8.58 -0.60 -6.78
C ARG A 21 -8.22 -1.56 -5.65
N LEU A 22 -7.47 -1.07 -4.67
CA LEU A 22 -7.10 -1.87 -3.51
C LEU A 22 -8.34 -2.30 -2.73
N ALA A 23 -9.24 -1.37 -2.46
CA ALA A 23 -10.46 -1.65 -1.72
C ALA A 23 -11.30 -2.71 -2.42
N ASP A 24 -11.44 -2.62 -3.74
CA ASP A 24 -12.19 -3.60 -4.53
C ASP A 24 -11.59 -4.99 -4.42
N CYS A 25 -10.27 -5.10 -4.53
CA CYS A 25 -9.59 -6.40 -4.42
C CYS A 25 -9.71 -6.99 -3.02
N VAL A 26 -9.52 -6.19 -1.98
CA VAL A 26 -9.63 -6.64 -0.60
C VAL A 26 -11.05 -7.14 -0.32
N GLU A 27 -12.05 -6.39 -0.76
CA GLU A 27 -13.44 -6.73 -0.54
C GLU A 27 -13.83 -8.04 -1.24
N ALA A 28 -13.29 -8.25 -2.44
CA ALA A 28 -13.56 -9.46 -3.23
C ALA A 28 -12.69 -10.66 -2.85
N GLY A 29 -11.72 -10.48 -1.95
CA GLY A 29 -10.78 -11.55 -1.60
C GLY A 29 -9.86 -11.92 -2.75
N GLU A 30 -9.49 -10.95 -3.57
CA GLU A 30 -8.64 -11.17 -4.73
C GLU A 30 -7.23 -10.61 -4.52
N ASN A 31 -6.27 -11.13 -5.28
CA ASN A 31 -4.91 -10.60 -5.27
C ASN A 31 -4.91 -9.19 -5.86
N PHE A 32 -4.05 -8.33 -5.33
CA PHE A 32 -3.92 -6.96 -5.80
C PHE A 32 -2.56 -6.76 -6.46
N ARG A 33 -2.55 -6.13 -7.63
CA ARG A 33 -1.31 -5.81 -8.33
C ARG A 33 -1.12 -4.29 -8.38
N ILE A 34 0.09 -3.85 -8.02
CA ILE A 34 0.44 -2.44 -8.09
C ILE A 34 1.88 -2.31 -8.61
N THR A 35 2.11 -1.30 -9.45
CA THR A 35 3.45 -0.99 -9.92
C THR A 35 3.93 0.26 -9.20
N ILE A 36 5.05 0.15 -8.48
CA ILE A 36 5.63 1.26 -7.73
C ILE A 36 7.06 1.48 -8.21
N ALA A 37 7.34 2.66 -8.72
CA ALA A 37 8.67 3.03 -9.23
C ALA A 37 9.23 1.95 -10.16
N GLY A 38 8.41 1.50 -11.11
CA GLY A 38 8.84 0.56 -12.15
C GLY A 38 8.79 -0.91 -11.78
N GLU A 39 8.52 -1.26 -10.55
CA GLU A 39 8.44 -2.67 -10.15
C GLU A 39 6.99 -3.08 -9.91
N ALA A 40 6.57 -4.18 -10.52
CA ALA A 40 5.24 -4.75 -10.31
C ALA A 40 5.26 -5.59 -9.04
N ILE A 41 4.32 -5.32 -8.14
CA ILE A 41 4.19 -6.01 -6.87
C ILE A 41 2.84 -6.69 -6.83
N TYR A 42 2.82 -7.96 -6.46
CA TYR A 42 1.61 -8.75 -6.36
C TYR A 42 1.31 -9.02 -4.89
N VAL A 43 0.24 -8.42 -4.38
CA VAL A 43 -0.19 -8.60 -3.01
C VAL A 43 -1.13 -9.80 -2.95
N PRO A 44 -0.79 -10.84 -2.20
CA PRO A 44 -1.62 -12.04 -2.16
C PRO A 44 -2.90 -11.79 -1.36
N ASP A 45 -3.92 -12.57 -1.68
CA ASP A 45 -5.09 -12.69 -0.84
C ASP A 45 -4.63 -13.27 0.52
N GLY A 46 -5.06 -12.71 1.60
CA GLY A 46 -4.62 -13.16 2.93
C GLY A 46 -3.49 -12.33 3.54
N ALA A 47 -3.02 -11.30 2.84
CA ALA A 47 -2.09 -10.35 3.44
C ALA A 47 -2.75 -9.70 4.66
N LYS A 48 -1.94 -9.23 5.60
CA LYS A 48 -2.44 -8.58 6.81
C LYS A 48 -2.51 -7.07 6.61
N PHE A 49 -3.58 -6.47 7.07
CA PHE A 49 -3.81 -5.03 6.90
C PHE A 49 -3.84 -4.33 8.25
N THR A 50 -3.10 -3.23 8.36
CA THR A 50 -3.11 -2.38 9.55
C THR A 50 -3.09 -0.92 9.14
N ILE A 51 -3.56 -0.06 10.03
CA ILE A 51 -3.48 1.38 9.86
C ILE A 51 -2.74 1.92 11.07
N GLU A 52 -1.68 2.68 10.82
CA GLU A 52 -0.84 3.24 11.87
C GLU A 52 -0.90 4.76 11.85
N HIS A 53 -0.90 5.36 13.03
CA HIS A 53 -0.78 6.81 13.19
C HIS A 53 0.43 7.11 14.05
N GLU A 54 1.30 7.98 13.55
CA GLU A 54 2.44 8.48 14.30
C GLU A 54 2.34 9.99 14.42
N ARG A 55 2.74 10.51 15.57
CA ARG A 55 2.78 11.94 15.82
C ARG A 55 4.05 12.29 16.55
N GLU A 56 4.73 13.33 16.06
CA GLU A 56 5.93 13.83 16.70
C GLU A 56 6.07 15.32 16.39
N ASP A 57 6.20 16.14 17.45
CA ASP A 57 6.43 17.58 17.32
C ASP A 57 5.51 18.30 16.33
N GLY A 58 4.22 17.97 16.36
CA GLY A 58 3.24 18.60 15.48
C GLY A 58 3.16 18.03 14.08
N SER A 59 4.01 17.06 13.75
CA SER A 59 3.95 16.34 12.48
C SER A 59 3.16 15.05 12.63
N HIS A 60 2.32 14.73 11.67
CA HIS A 60 1.50 13.53 11.69
C HIS A 60 1.73 12.68 10.48
N GLU A 61 1.69 11.37 10.69
CA GLU A 61 1.76 10.40 9.61
C GLU A 61 0.69 9.32 9.82
N ILE A 62 -0.02 8.98 8.75
CA ILE A 62 -0.93 7.85 8.74
C ILE A 62 -0.43 6.89 7.69
N GLU A 63 -0.24 5.62 8.06
CA GLU A 63 0.21 4.59 7.15
C GLU A 63 -0.84 3.50 7.02
N PHE A 64 -1.19 3.18 5.80
CA PHE A 64 -2.00 2.01 5.49
C PHE A 64 -1.03 0.91 5.10
N GLN A 65 -0.88 -0.09 5.97
CA GLN A 65 0.13 -1.12 5.82
C GLN A 65 -0.47 -2.43 5.34
N ILE A 66 0.20 -3.05 4.38
CA ILE A 66 -0.17 -4.35 3.84
C ILE A 66 1.07 -5.21 3.97
N LYS A 67 1.00 -6.29 4.75
CA LYS A 67 2.16 -7.12 5.02
C LYS A 67 1.91 -8.58 4.69
N TRP A 68 2.89 -9.19 4.06
CA TRP A 68 2.89 -10.61 3.76
C TRP A 68 4.34 -11.11 3.65
N GLU A 69 4.51 -12.41 3.63
CA GLU A 69 5.82 -13.04 3.42
C GLU A 69 5.76 -13.96 2.20
N ASP A 70 6.90 -14.06 1.52
CA ASP A 70 7.02 -14.96 0.36
C ASP A 70 7.11 -16.43 0.79
#